data_e6d83bd1d4f794d887abea28f483cd39
#
_entry.id   e6d83bd1d4f794d887abea28f483cd39
#
_cell.length_a   1.000
_cell.length_b   1.000
_cell.length_c   1.000
_cell.angle_alpha   90.00
_cell.angle_beta   90.00
_cell.angle_gamma   90.00
#
_symmetry.space_group_name_H-M   'P 1'
#
loop_
_entity.id
_entity.type
_entity.pdbx_description
1 polymer ?
#
loop_
_entity_poly.entity_id
_entity_poly.type
_entity_poly.pdbx_seq_one_letter_code
_entity_poly.pdbx_strand_id
1 'polypeptide(L)'
;MGIATNDLEAAVDLYRRTLGIEPAHRETVEDQGVEEVLFRVGASYVQLLRALGPDTPVGTFLAKRGEGVHHVGYRVDDVAATLARFREEGVRLIDEAPRPGSRGTMVAFVHPKSFGGVLVELVEEPRR
;
A
#
# COMPACT_ATOMS: atom_id res chain seq x y z
N MET A 1 -1.00 -0.13 6.31
CA MET A 1 -1.11 1.32 6.05
C MET A 1 0.09 1.79 5.26
N GLY A 2 -0.15 2.47 4.16
CA GLY A 2 0.91 2.99 3.30
C GLY A 2 1.06 4.50 3.47
N ILE A 3 2.27 4.95 3.74
CA ILE A 3 2.59 6.35 3.97
C ILE A 3 3.58 6.81 2.90
N ALA A 4 3.21 7.82 2.13
CA ALA A 4 4.04 8.37 1.08
C ALA A 4 5.05 9.37 1.66
N THR A 5 6.31 9.27 1.25
CA THR A 5 7.38 10.14 1.70
C THR A 5 8.25 10.59 0.54
N ASN A 6 8.81 11.80 0.64
CA ASN A 6 9.76 12.32 -0.34
C ASN A 6 11.19 11.82 -0.09
N ASP A 7 11.51 11.42 1.14
CA ASP A 7 12.83 10.94 1.51
C ASP A 7 12.70 9.67 2.34
N LEU A 8 12.80 8.54 1.67
CA LEU A 8 12.58 7.23 2.29
C LEU A 8 13.61 6.95 3.40
N GLU A 9 14.89 7.25 3.17
CA GLU A 9 15.92 6.97 4.15
C GLU A 9 15.75 7.81 5.42
N ALA A 10 15.38 9.08 5.27
CA ALA A 10 15.11 9.95 6.41
C ALA A 10 13.90 9.46 7.20
N ALA A 11 12.85 8.99 6.52
CA ALA A 11 11.67 8.44 7.17
C ALA A 11 11.99 7.15 7.92
N VAL A 12 12.78 6.26 7.33
CA VAL A 12 13.24 5.02 7.99
C VAL A 12 14.03 5.35 9.24
N ASP A 13 14.95 6.30 9.15
CA ASP A 13 15.77 6.72 10.28
C ASP A 13 14.91 7.29 11.42
N LEU A 14 13.90 8.09 11.08
CA LEU A 14 12.98 8.65 12.07
C LEU A 14 12.26 7.54 12.85
N TYR A 15 11.77 6.51 12.15
CA TYR A 15 11.07 5.39 12.80
C TYR A 15 12.00 4.61 13.73
N ARG A 16 13.25 4.39 13.31
CA ARG A 16 14.26 3.73 14.16
C ARG A 16 14.53 4.53 15.43
N ARG A 17 14.79 5.82 15.28
CA ARG A 17 15.20 6.68 16.40
C ARG A 17 14.08 6.94 17.39
N THR A 18 12.84 7.05 16.90
CA THR A 18 11.72 7.45 17.75
C THR A 18 10.92 6.27 18.28
N LEU A 19 10.62 5.29 17.41
CA LEU A 19 9.80 4.14 17.79
C LEU A 19 10.63 2.92 18.18
N GLY A 20 11.95 2.96 17.94
CA GLY A 20 12.84 1.86 18.31
C GLY A 20 12.60 0.59 17.53
N ILE A 21 12.09 0.70 16.30
CA ILE A 21 11.79 -0.46 15.45
C ILE A 21 12.72 -0.51 14.25
N GLU A 22 12.95 -1.73 13.75
CA GLU A 22 13.80 -1.98 12.59
C GLU A 22 12.95 -2.42 11.41
N PRO A 23 13.38 -2.11 10.17
CA PRO A 23 12.66 -2.59 8.99
C PRO A 23 12.54 -4.11 8.96
N ALA A 24 11.34 -4.60 8.67
CA ALA A 24 11.10 -6.02 8.49
C ALA A 24 11.32 -6.47 7.06
N HIS A 25 11.16 -5.56 6.09
CA HIS A 25 11.26 -5.89 4.67
C HIS A 25 11.50 -4.61 3.86
N ARG A 26 12.22 -4.74 2.76
CA ARG A 26 12.45 -3.65 1.80
C ARG A 26 12.35 -4.21 0.41
N GLU A 27 11.61 -3.54 -0.46
CA GLU A 27 11.38 -4.05 -1.82
C GLU A 27 11.05 -2.92 -2.78
N THR A 28 11.46 -3.08 -4.04
CA THR A 28 10.98 -2.26 -5.14
C THR A 28 9.85 -3.01 -5.82
N VAL A 29 8.65 -2.42 -5.84
CA VAL A 29 7.48 -3.00 -6.50
C VAL A 29 7.23 -2.21 -7.78
N GLU A 30 7.82 -2.69 -8.86
CA GLU A 30 7.80 -1.98 -10.15
C GLU A 30 6.39 -1.80 -10.69
N ASP A 31 5.54 -2.80 -10.53
CA ASP A 31 4.16 -2.76 -10.97
C ASP A 31 3.38 -1.61 -10.33
N GLN A 32 3.75 -1.21 -9.12
CA GLN A 32 3.10 -0.11 -8.39
C GLN A 32 3.92 1.19 -8.47
N GLY A 33 5.11 1.14 -9.03
CA GLY A 33 5.97 2.31 -9.18
C GLY A 33 6.52 2.84 -7.86
N VAL A 34 6.83 1.95 -6.92
CA VAL A 34 7.32 2.35 -5.59
C VAL A 34 8.51 1.52 -5.14
N GLU A 35 9.34 2.15 -4.31
CA GLU A 35 10.22 1.45 -3.38
C GLU A 35 9.60 1.57 -2.00
N GLU A 36 9.53 0.46 -1.26
CA GLU A 36 8.91 0.46 0.05
C GLU A 36 9.77 -0.17 1.12
N VAL A 37 9.58 0.33 2.34
CA VAL A 37 10.13 -0.28 3.55
C VAL A 37 8.98 -0.59 4.48
N LEU A 38 8.90 -1.82 4.94
CA LEU A 38 7.86 -2.27 5.85
C LEU A 38 8.41 -2.38 7.27
N PHE A 39 7.67 -1.80 8.21
CA PHE A 39 7.89 -2.00 9.63
C PHE A 39 6.73 -2.82 10.19
N ARG A 40 7.06 -3.81 11.00
CA ARG A 40 6.03 -4.57 11.70
C ARG A 40 5.67 -3.85 12.99
N VAL A 41 4.38 -3.54 13.15
CA VAL A 41 3.84 -2.88 14.35
C VAL A 41 2.73 -3.77 14.88
N GLY A 42 3.03 -4.53 15.94
CA GLY A 42 2.09 -5.55 16.42
C GLY A 42 1.83 -6.61 15.37
N ALA A 43 0.57 -6.84 15.04
CA ALA A 43 0.16 -7.79 14.00
C ALA A 43 0.02 -7.14 12.62
N SER A 44 0.36 -5.87 12.50
CA SER A 44 0.17 -5.10 11.26
C SER A 44 1.49 -4.60 10.70
N TYR A 45 1.43 -4.05 9.49
CA TYR A 45 2.58 -3.40 8.86
C TYR A 45 2.30 -1.93 8.61
N VAL A 46 3.33 -1.11 8.79
CA VAL A 46 3.38 0.24 8.26
C VAL A 46 4.34 0.23 7.09
N GLN A 47 3.90 0.71 5.93
CA GLN A 47 4.72 0.80 4.73
C GLN A 47 5.11 2.25 4.49
N LEU A 48 6.42 2.49 4.39
CA LEU A 48 6.91 3.78 3.92
C LEU A 48 7.16 3.65 2.43
N LEU A 49 6.63 4.58 1.64
CA LEU A 49 6.62 4.49 0.18
C LEU A 49 7.34 5.67 -0.44
N ARG A 50 8.29 5.38 -1.34
CA ARG A 50 8.93 6.35 -2.21
C ARG A 50 8.48 6.10 -3.65
N ALA A 51 8.08 7.15 -4.35
CA ALA A 51 7.72 7.03 -5.77
C ALA A 51 8.99 6.77 -6.60
N LEU A 52 8.88 5.87 -7.58
CA LEU A 52 9.97 5.64 -8.53
C LEU A 52 10.04 6.75 -9.59
N GLY A 53 8.97 7.52 -9.74
CA GLY A 53 8.93 8.64 -10.68
C GLY A 53 7.68 9.49 -10.47
N PRO A 54 7.63 10.68 -11.09
CA PRO A 54 6.51 11.61 -10.88
C PRO A 54 5.20 11.12 -11.50
N ASP A 55 5.26 10.23 -12.47
CA ASP A 55 4.07 9.73 -13.19
C ASP A 55 3.45 8.49 -12.53
N THR A 56 3.99 8.06 -11.39
CA THR A 56 3.46 6.93 -10.64
C THR A 56 2.29 7.39 -9.76
N PRO A 57 1.44 6.46 -9.27
CA PRO A 57 0.35 6.84 -8.35
C PRO A 57 0.84 7.57 -7.09
N VAL A 58 1.92 7.10 -6.47
CA VAL A 58 2.48 7.76 -5.28
C VAL A 58 3.13 9.08 -5.66
N GLY A 59 3.80 9.16 -6.81
CA GLY A 59 4.37 10.41 -7.31
C GLY A 59 3.30 11.48 -7.52
N THR A 60 2.19 11.11 -8.13
CA THR A 60 1.04 12.01 -8.31
C THR A 60 0.46 12.45 -6.98
N PHE A 61 0.32 11.52 -6.04
CA PHE A 61 -0.15 11.83 -4.69
C PHE A 61 0.74 12.86 -4.00
N LEU A 62 2.06 12.63 -4.01
CA LEU A 62 3.02 13.53 -3.38
C LEU A 62 2.98 14.94 -3.99
N ALA A 63 2.84 15.02 -5.32
CA ALA A 63 2.76 16.31 -5.99
C ALA A 63 1.50 17.09 -5.63
N LYS A 64 0.38 16.40 -5.41
CA LYS A 64 -0.91 17.06 -5.14
C LYS A 64 -1.15 17.30 -3.66
N ARG A 65 -0.72 16.38 -2.79
CA ARG A 65 -1.08 16.40 -1.37
C ARG A 65 0.12 16.49 -0.43
N GLY A 66 1.34 16.28 -0.93
CA GLY A 66 2.52 16.18 -0.10
C GLY A 66 2.59 14.84 0.64
N GLU A 67 3.47 14.76 1.62
CA GLU A 67 3.66 13.54 2.41
C GLU A 67 2.44 13.24 3.27
N GLY A 68 2.14 11.96 3.45
CA GLY A 68 1.05 11.55 4.32
C GLY A 68 0.56 10.14 4.01
N VAL A 69 -0.54 9.75 4.65
CA VAL A 69 -1.15 8.43 4.44
C VAL A 69 -1.67 8.34 3.02
N HIS A 70 -1.19 7.36 2.27
CA HIS A 70 -1.58 7.11 0.89
C HIS A 70 -2.74 6.13 0.80
N HIS A 71 -2.68 5.03 1.56
CA HIS A 71 -3.72 4.01 1.53
C HIS A 71 -3.78 3.21 2.83
N VAL A 72 -4.91 2.51 3.00
CA VAL A 72 -5.10 1.55 4.10
C VAL A 72 -5.27 0.17 3.47
N GLY A 73 -4.50 -0.80 3.95
CA GLY A 73 -4.57 -2.17 3.47
C GLY A 73 -5.43 -3.04 4.39
N TYR A 74 -6.28 -3.87 3.79
CA TYR A 74 -7.05 -4.88 4.51
C TYR A 74 -6.65 -6.26 4.02
N ARG A 75 -6.26 -7.13 4.95
CA ARG A 75 -5.96 -8.51 4.59
C ARG A 75 -7.26 -9.28 4.36
N VAL A 76 -7.32 -9.99 3.24
CA VAL A 76 -8.44 -10.85 2.87
C VAL A 76 -7.91 -12.23 2.51
N ASP A 77 -8.75 -13.25 2.56
CA ASP A 77 -8.34 -14.62 2.24
C ASP A 77 -8.13 -14.82 0.74
N ASP A 78 -8.91 -14.12 -0.08
CA ASP A 78 -8.91 -14.29 -1.54
C ASP A 78 -9.32 -12.98 -2.19
N VAL A 79 -8.37 -12.30 -2.81
CA VAL A 79 -8.62 -10.98 -3.43
C VAL A 79 -9.62 -11.10 -4.58
N ALA A 80 -9.50 -12.14 -5.43
CA ALA A 80 -10.40 -12.30 -6.56
C ALA A 80 -11.85 -12.47 -6.10
N ALA A 81 -12.08 -13.29 -5.08
CA ALA A 81 -13.41 -13.50 -4.52
C ALA A 81 -13.96 -12.23 -3.87
N THR A 82 -13.10 -11.47 -3.19
CA THR A 82 -13.48 -10.21 -2.56
C THR A 82 -13.88 -9.18 -3.61
N LEU A 83 -13.13 -9.08 -4.71
CA LEU A 83 -13.46 -8.19 -5.82
C LEU A 83 -14.81 -8.54 -6.44
N ALA A 84 -15.11 -9.85 -6.60
CA ALA A 84 -16.39 -10.29 -7.12
C ALA A 84 -17.54 -9.83 -6.21
N ARG A 85 -17.37 -9.98 -4.91
CA ARG A 85 -18.36 -9.51 -3.93
C ARG A 85 -18.54 -7.99 -3.99
N PHE A 86 -17.44 -7.26 -4.10
CA PHE A 86 -17.47 -5.80 -4.18
C PHE A 86 -18.23 -5.32 -5.43
N ARG A 87 -18.04 -6.02 -6.57
CA ARG A 87 -18.81 -5.70 -7.78
C ARG A 87 -20.31 -5.87 -7.56
N GLU A 88 -20.70 -6.96 -6.91
CA GLU A 88 -22.11 -7.23 -6.61
C GLU A 88 -22.72 -6.14 -5.71
N GLU A 89 -21.91 -5.60 -4.80
CA GLU A 89 -22.34 -4.55 -3.88
C GLU A 89 -22.26 -3.15 -4.50
N GLY A 90 -21.84 -3.02 -5.74
CA GLY A 90 -21.74 -1.73 -6.42
C GLY A 90 -20.53 -0.89 -6.01
N VAL A 91 -19.52 -1.52 -5.43
CA VAL A 91 -18.27 -0.83 -5.03
C VAL A 91 -17.46 -0.51 -6.27
N ARG A 92 -16.96 0.72 -6.35
CA ARG A 92 -16.13 1.17 -7.46
C ARG A 92 -14.70 0.67 -7.28
N LEU A 93 -14.21 -0.10 -8.25
CA LEU A 93 -12.87 -0.69 -8.21
C LEU A 93 -11.90 0.14 -9.04
N ILE A 94 -10.63 0.13 -8.65
CA ILE A 94 -9.52 0.60 -9.50
C ILE A 94 -8.97 -0.60 -10.25
N ASP A 95 -8.63 -1.69 -9.53
CA ASP A 95 -8.17 -2.93 -10.14
C ASP A 95 -9.32 -3.91 -10.27
N GLU A 96 -9.54 -4.40 -11.49
CA GLU A 96 -10.60 -5.38 -11.78
C GLU A 96 -10.16 -6.81 -11.45
N ALA A 97 -8.86 -7.03 -11.32
CA ALA A 97 -8.26 -8.35 -11.05
C ALA A 97 -7.07 -8.18 -10.12
N PRO A 98 -6.71 -9.24 -9.37
CA PRO A 98 -5.52 -9.20 -8.52
C PRO A 98 -4.23 -8.97 -9.31
N ARG A 99 -3.28 -8.31 -8.69
CA ARG A 99 -1.94 -8.12 -9.26
C ARG A 99 -0.88 -8.29 -8.17
N PRO A 100 0.39 -8.54 -8.56
CA PRO A 100 1.45 -8.75 -7.59
C PRO A 100 1.70 -7.54 -6.70
N GLY A 101 1.87 -7.80 -5.41
CA GLY A 101 2.30 -6.82 -4.42
C GLY A 101 3.64 -7.22 -3.83
N SER A 102 4.03 -6.56 -2.74
CA SER A 102 5.27 -6.89 -2.04
C SER A 102 5.14 -8.20 -1.27
N ARG A 103 6.27 -8.79 -0.91
CA ARG A 103 6.37 -10.01 -0.12
C ARG A 103 5.62 -11.20 -0.72
N GLY A 104 5.48 -11.24 -2.05
CA GLY A 104 4.72 -12.31 -2.71
C GLY A 104 3.22 -12.24 -2.51
N THR A 105 2.68 -11.11 -2.09
CA THR A 105 1.23 -10.92 -1.93
C THR A 105 0.54 -10.72 -3.26
N MET A 106 -0.77 -10.94 -3.28
CA MET A 106 -1.63 -10.48 -4.36
C MET A 106 -2.49 -9.34 -3.83
N VAL A 107 -2.62 -8.29 -4.61
CA VAL A 107 -3.30 -7.06 -4.17
C VAL A 107 -4.28 -6.55 -5.22
N ALA A 108 -5.20 -5.69 -4.77
CA ALA A 108 -6.05 -4.90 -5.66
C ALA A 108 -6.44 -3.61 -4.96
N PHE A 109 -6.45 -2.52 -5.69
CA PHE A 109 -6.87 -1.23 -5.15
C PHE A 109 -8.34 -0.96 -5.44
N VAL A 110 -9.00 -0.33 -4.47
CA VAL A 110 -10.42 0.01 -4.50
C VAL A 110 -10.56 1.52 -4.42
N HIS A 111 -11.45 2.07 -5.25
CA HIS A 111 -11.59 3.51 -5.41
C HIS A 111 -12.00 4.19 -4.09
N PRO A 112 -11.34 5.30 -3.73
CA PRO A 112 -11.62 5.99 -2.46
C PRO A 112 -13.06 6.47 -2.30
N LYS A 113 -13.77 6.74 -3.40
CA LYS A 113 -15.17 7.16 -3.30
C LYS A 113 -16.08 6.13 -2.65
N SER A 114 -15.72 4.85 -2.72
CA SER A 114 -16.52 3.79 -2.12
C SER A 114 -16.18 3.57 -0.65
N PHE A 115 -15.08 4.14 -0.16
CA PHE A 115 -14.60 3.95 1.21
C PHE A 115 -14.32 5.29 1.93
N GLY A 116 -15.26 6.23 1.79
CA GLY A 116 -15.20 7.47 2.56
C GLY A 116 -14.03 8.38 2.23
N GLY A 117 -13.49 8.32 1.03
CA GLY A 117 -12.35 9.13 0.60
C GLY A 117 -11.00 8.49 0.87
N VAL A 118 -10.97 7.25 1.34
CA VAL A 118 -9.73 6.52 1.64
C VAL A 118 -9.44 5.52 0.51
N LEU A 119 -8.24 5.61 -0.06
CA LEU A 119 -7.78 4.58 -1.00
C LEU A 119 -7.55 3.29 -0.21
N VAL A 120 -8.18 2.21 -0.65
CA VAL A 120 -8.12 0.90 0.01
C VAL A 120 -7.34 -0.07 -0.83
N GLU A 121 -6.48 -0.85 -0.20
CA GLU A 121 -5.77 -1.97 -0.82
C GLU A 121 -6.24 -3.27 -0.19
N LEU A 122 -6.71 -4.19 -1.00
CA LEU A 122 -6.99 -5.56 -0.56
C LEU A 122 -5.71 -6.37 -0.70
N VAL A 123 -5.35 -7.12 0.33
CA VAL A 123 -4.08 -7.85 0.37
C VAL A 123 -4.33 -9.31 0.72
N GLU A 124 -3.86 -10.19 -0.15
CA GLU A 124 -3.88 -11.64 0.09
C GLU A 124 -2.44 -12.09 0.34
N GLU A 125 -2.20 -12.66 1.53
CA GLU A 125 -0.87 -13.13 1.90
C GLU A 125 -0.49 -14.37 1.10
N PRO A 126 0.81 -14.59 0.82
CA PRO A 126 1.23 -15.77 0.08
C PRO A 126 0.87 -17.04 0.84
N ARG A 127 0.42 -18.05 0.12
CA ARG A 127 0.11 -19.37 0.69
C ARG A 127 1.40 -20.12 0.94
N ARG A 128 1.40 -20.91 2.00
CA ARG A 128 2.54 -21.75 2.36
C ARG A 128 2.45 -23.11 1.69
#